data_eb3c7c744b709df4c991b9ffcf2647a5
#
_entry.id   eb3c7c744b709df4c991b9ffcf2647a5
#
_cell.length_a   1.000
_cell.length_b   1.000
_cell.length_c   1.000
_cell.angle_alpha   90.00
_cell.angle_beta   90.00
_cell.angle_gamma   90.00
#
_symmetry.space_group_name_H-M   'P 1'
#
loop_
_entity.id
_entity.type
_entity.pdbx_description
1 polymer ?
#
loop_
_entity_poly.entity_id
_entity_poly.type
_entity_poly.pdbx_seq_one_letter_code
_entity_poly.pdbx_strand_id
1 'polypeptide(L)'
;MQEKKLDYLFLGPAKPFRGGIAETQSYLAEEISSKGFEVEVWTFTKLYPKILFPGKSQFDKSKIEENKLKSKRMIHAYNFFKWKSVVKQINTSKPRIVIFRYWTPLISPCWCYIKSKLDRSIITVGLIDNWEHHEPKIWDKKLNTYFGNSMDKIVTFSEAVATQIKKTIKKKILIGFHPIPSKKKFKISELKNYSKTEFDFVLFFGLVRKYKGLDTLINSMKYNHNFKLLVVGEFYDNKNIYLNLIEKLNLEERVNIVDKFVGNEEIIKYFKKTKAVILPYKTASQSGVISLSYLFEKPIVVSNLKGLTSYVKDDNSGVIFNNTSKDLANAINIVLDKKNNYHYSRNIKKSKKKYSWNRFADKLVRFTLNTKI
;
A
#
# COMPACT_ATOMS: atom_id res chain seq x y z
N MET A 1 15.03 20.05 32.21
CA MET A 1 14.43 18.99 31.36
C MET A 1 15.43 18.70 30.25
N GLN A 2 16.07 17.53 30.23
CA GLN A 2 16.89 17.15 29.09
C GLN A 2 15.98 17.10 27.87
N GLU A 3 16.30 17.86 26.80
CA GLU A 3 15.61 17.74 25.51
C GLU A 3 15.76 16.28 25.04
N LYS A 4 14.63 15.58 24.91
CA LYS A 4 14.63 14.23 24.40
C LYS A 4 15.15 14.26 22.96
N LYS A 5 16.27 13.59 22.71
CA LYS A 5 16.91 13.51 21.40
C LYS A 5 16.00 12.77 20.44
N LEU A 6 15.72 13.36 19.28
CA LEU A 6 14.89 12.76 18.25
C LEU A 6 15.60 11.53 17.65
N ASP A 7 14.97 10.33 17.73
CA ASP A 7 15.54 9.10 17.20
C ASP A 7 15.21 8.94 15.72
N TYR A 8 13.93 9.08 15.35
CA TYR A 8 13.45 8.88 13.99
C TYR A 8 12.67 10.07 13.47
N LEU A 9 13.04 10.54 12.29
CA LEU A 9 12.29 11.51 11.51
C LEU A 9 11.80 10.88 10.22
N PHE A 10 10.49 10.82 10.02
CA PHE A 10 9.87 10.35 8.79
C PHE A 10 9.55 11.51 7.87
N LEU A 11 10.04 11.47 6.64
CA LEU A 11 9.73 12.43 5.58
C LEU A 11 8.89 11.75 4.50
N GLY A 12 7.65 12.21 4.29
CA GLY A 12 6.78 11.65 3.27
C GLY A 12 5.29 11.96 3.47
N PRO A 13 4.42 11.35 2.65
CA PRO A 13 2.98 11.54 2.80
C PRO A 13 2.49 11.01 4.15
N ALA A 14 1.74 11.84 4.86
CA ALA A 14 1.03 11.49 6.09
C ALA A 14 -0.26 12.31 6.15
N LYS A 15 -1.14 12.05 7.11
CA LYS A 15 -2.36 12.87 7.27
C LYS A 15 -2.01 14.37 7.26
N PRO A 16 -2.77 15.23 6.60
CA PRO A 16 -4.11 15.00 6.07
C PRO A 16 -4.18 14.38 4.65
N PHE A 17 -3.05 13.96 4.05
CA PHE A 17 -3.08 13.29 2.76
C PHE A 17 -3.72 11.91 2.88
N ARG A 18 -4.55 11.55 1.88
CA ARG A 18 -5.22 10.25 1.82
C ARG A 18 -4.37 9.21 1.06
N GLY A 19 -4.67 7.94 1.30
CA GLY A 19 -4.15 6.80 0.57
C GLY A 19 -3.16 5.95 1.35
N GLY A 20 -2.92 4.75 0.84
CA GLY A 20 -2.19 3.71 1.54
C GLY A 20 -0.77 4.08 1.96
N ILE A 21 -0.08 4.94 1.19
CA ILE A 21 1.29 5.40 1.53
C ILE A 21 1.26 6.27 2.79
N ALA A 22 0.31 7.22 2.87
CA ALA A 22 0.17 8.10 4.03
C ALA A 22 -0.23 7.31 5.29
N GLU A 23 -1.15 6.37 5.14
CA GLU A 23 -1.58 5.50 6.23
C GLU A 23 -0.45 4.61 6.73
N THR A 24 0.24 3.93 5.82
CA THR A 24 1.32 3.01 6.19
C THR A 24 2.52 3.72 6.80
N GLN A 25 2.80 4.97 6.42
CA GLN A 25 3.82 5.78 7.08
C GLN A 25 3.42 6.10 8.53
N SER A 26 2.19 6.52 8.75
CA SER A 26 1.68 6.82 10.09
C SER A 26 1.71 5.58 11.00
N TYR A 27 1.28 4.41 10.48
CA TYR A 27 1.33 3.16 11.25
C TYR A 27 2.76 2.76 11.64
N LEU A 28 3.71 2.89 10.72
CA LEU A 28 5.10 2.54 11.01
C LEU A 28 5.71 3.48 12.05
N ALA A 29 5.45 4.78 11.92
CA ALA A 29 5.92 5.78 12.86
C ALA A 29 5.35 5.55 14.28
N GLU A 30 4.05 5.30 14.39
CA GLU A 30 3.39 4.97 15.65
C GLU A 30 3.94 3.68 16.28
N GLU A 31 4.21 2.66 15.49
CA GLU A 31 4.74 1.39 15.97
C GLU A 31 6.17 1.55 16.52
N ILE A 32 7.01 2.35 15.84
CA ILE A 32 8.36 2.65 16.34
C ILE A 32 8.29 3.49 17.61
N SER A 33 7.40 4.49 17.67
CA SER A 33 7.19 5.29 18.89
C SER A 33 6.71 4.43 20.07
N SER A 34 5.84 3.43 19.82
CA SER A 34 5.36 2.52 20.86
C SER A 34 6.46 1.63 21.47
N LYS A 35 7.62 1.56 20.80
CA LYS A 35 8.83 0.87 21.29
C LYS A 35 9.75 1.77 22.13
N GLY A 36 9.32 2.98 22.44
CA GLY A 36 10.05 3.92 23.28
C GLY A 36 10.99 4.88 22.54
N PHE A 37 10.98 4.87 21.19
CA PHE A 37 11.76 5.82 20.40
C PHE A 37 11.02 7.15 20.24
N GLU A 38 11.76 8.28 20.26
CA GLU A 38 11.23 9.59 19.94
C GLU A 38 11.09 9.71 18.39
N VAL A 39 9.86 9.92 17.93
CA VAL A 39 9.51 9.90 16.51
C VAL A 39 8.76 11.15 16.10
N GLU A 40 9.19 11.77 15.00
CA GLU A 40 8.45 12.81 14.30
C GLU A 40 8.10 12.41 12.86
N VAL A 41 6.98 12.94 12.36
CA VAL A 41 6.55 12.77 10.98
C VAL A 41 6.38 14.13 10.33
N TRP A 42 7.19 14.42 9.29
CA TRP A 42 7.06 15.63 8.50
C TRP A 42 6.48 15.32 7.14
N THR A 43 5.37 15.96 6.85
CA THR A 43 4.62 15.77 5.61
C THR A 43 4.59 17.04 4.77
N PHE A 44 3.89 16.97 3.66
CA PHE A 44 3.92 18.03 2.65
C PHE A 44 2.95 19.18 2.96
N THR A 45 3.39 20.39 2.67
CA THR A 45 2.51 21.56 2.49
C THR A 45 1.82 21.49 1.14
N LYS A 46 2.56 21.00 0.09
CA LYS A 46 2.05 20.74 -1.26
C LYS A 46 2.75 19.51 -1.83
N LEU A 47 1.97 18.45 -2.11
CA LEU A 47 2.49 17.17 -2.60
C LEU A 47 2.42 17.10 -4.13
N TYR A 48 1.26 17.34 -4.72
CA TYR A 48 1.05 17.38 -6.17
C TYR A 48 0.48 18.71 -6.62
N PRO A 49 0.88 19.25 -7.79
CA PRO A 49 0.11 20.26 -8.50
C PRO A 49 -1.29 19.72 -8.79
N LYS A 50 -2.32 20.59 -8.73
CA LYS A 50 -3.72 20.18 -8.98
C LYS A 50 -3.89 19.45 -10.32
N ILE A 51 -3.17 19.88 -11.35
CA ILE A 51 -3.21 19.30 -12.71
C ILE A 51 -2.65 17.87 -12.77
N LEU A 52 -1.70 17.52 -11.89
CA LEU A 52 -1.05 16.20 -11.90
C LEU A 52 -1.73 15.18 -10.96
N PHE A 53 -2.77 15.59 -10.23
CA PHE A 53 -3.51 14.70 -9.34
C PHE A 53 -4.79 14.20 -10.04
N PRO A 54 -4.88 12.93 -10.38
CA PRO A 54 -6.00 12.40 -11.17
C PRO A 54 -7.29 12.19 -10.35
N GLY A 55 -7.25 12.33 -9.02
CA GLY A 55 -8.40 12.12 -8.14
C GLY A 55 -9.12 13.40 -7.74
N LYS A 56 -10.32 13.27 -7.14
CA LYS A 56 -11.17 14.41 -6.72
C LYS A 56 -10.55 15.24 -5.59
N SER A 57 -9.79 14.65 -4.67
CA SER A 57 -9.11 15.34 -3.56
C SER A 57 -7.86 14.58 -3.11
N GLN A 58 -6.79 15.31 -2.76
CA GLN A 58 -5.58 14.73 -2.15
C GLN A 58 -5.75 14.52 -0.64
N PHE A 59 -6.77 15.12 -0.03
CA PHE A 59 -6.95 15.15 1.40
C PHE A 59 -8.04 14.17 1.85
N ASP A 60 -7.81 13.56 2.99
CA ASP A 60 -8.82 12.79 3.70
C ASP A 60 -9.78 13.75 4.40
N LYS A 61 -11.08 13.64 4.07
CA LYS A 61 -12.15 14.42 4.69
C LYS A 61 -12.81 13.70 5.85
N SER A 62 -12.44 12.45 6.14
CA SER A 62 -12.94 11.74 7.31
C SER A 62 -12.48 12.45 8.59
N LYS A 63 -13.35 12.41 9.63
CA LYS A 63 -12.97 12.94 10.95
C LYS A 63 -11.61 12.36 11.35
N ILE A 64 -10.70 13.25 11.67
CA ILE A 64 -9.33 12.90 12.05
C ILE A 64 -9.43 12.02 13.31
N GLU A 65 -9.29 10.70 13.14
CA GLU A 65 -8.96 9.86 14.29
C GLU A 65 -7.69 10.44 14.91
N GLU A 66 -7.69 10.66 16.23
CA GLU A 66 -6.54 11.13 16.97
C GLU A 66 -5.37 10.16 16.76
N ASN A 67 -4.56 10.44 15.75
CA ASN A 67 -3.27 9.78 15.64
C ASN A 67 -2.42 10.23 16.84
N LYS A 68 -1.85 9.27 17.54
CA LYS A 68 -0.93 9.54 18.65
C LYS A 68 0.25 10.42 18.23
N LEU A 69 0.69 10.31 16.97
CA LEU A 69 1.73 11.14 16.37
C LEU A 69 1.11 12.13 15.38
N LYS A 70 1.16 13.41 15.72
CA LYS A 70 0.75 14.50 14.82
C LYS A 70 1.84 14.71 13.76
N SER A 71 1.43 14.77 12.48
CA SER A 71 2.34 15.11 11.39
C SER A 71 2.51 16.63 11.27
N LYS A 72 3.75 17.10 11.07
CA LYS A 72 4.07 18.51 10.80
C LYS A 72 4.14 18.74 9.30
N ARG A 73 3.42 19.74 8.77
CA ARG A 73 3.44 20.09 7.33
C ARG A 73 4.61 21.03 7.05
N MET A 74 5.74 20.45 6.63
CA MET A 74 7.02 21.16 6.49
C MET A 74 7.53 21.21 5.05
N ILE A 75 7.20 20.22 4.21
CA ILE A 75 7.87 19.97 2.95
C ILE A 75 7.04 20.49 1.78
N HIS A 76 7.66 21.20 0.86
CA HIS A 76 7.06 21.53 -0.43
C HIS A 76 7.78 20.74 -1.53
N ALA A 77 7.09 19.79 -2.19
CA ALA A 77 7.71 18.85 -3.10
C ALA A 77 8.52 19.47 -4.24
N TYR A 78 8.13 20.66 -4.71
CA TYR A 78 8.69 21.30 -5.91
C TYR A 78 9.24 22.72 -5.68
N ASN A 79 9.37 23.19 -4.42
CA ASN A 79 9.90 24.53 -4.12
C ASN A 79 11.28 24.42 -3.48
N PHE A 80 12.31 24.60 -4.29
CA PHE A 80 13.71 24.54 -3.91
C PHE A 80 14.07 25.48 -2.75
N PHE A 81 13.53 26.71 -2.73
CA PHE A 81 13.80 27.65 -1.64
C PHE A 81 13.34 27.15 -0.29
N LYS A 82 12.23 26.40 -0.23
CA LYS A 82 11.72 25.82 1.00
C LYS A 82 12.54 24.60 1.47
N TRP A 83 13.26 23.94 0.60
CA TRP A 83 14.09 22.78 0.98
C TRP A 83 15.24 23.19 1.90
N LYS A 84 15.83 24.39 1.72
CA LYS A 84 16.88 24.93 2.61
C LYS A 84 16.40 25.06 4.06
N SER A 85 15.17 25.55 4.26
CA SER A 85 14.56 25.65 5.60
C SER A 85 14.35 24.27 6.24
N VAL A 86 13.90 23.28 5.46
CA VAL A 86 13.74 21.89 5.92
C VAL A 86 15.10 21.33 6.38
N VAL A 87 16.14 21.49 5.57
CA VAL A 87 17.52 21.07 5.92
C VAL A 87 17.99 21.72 7.21
N LYS A 88 17.83 23.05 7.36
CA LYS A 88 18.22 23.77 8.57
C LYS A 88 17.56 23.17 9.81
N GLN A 89 16.24 22.91 9.75
CA GLN A 89 15.49 22.37 10.86
C GLN A 89 15.88 20.93 11.20
N ILE A 90 16.15 20.08 10.19
CA ILE A 90 16.62 18.71 10.42
C ILE A 90 18.00 18.74 11.10
N ASN A 91 18.92 19.56 10.62
CA ASN A 91 20.27 19.68 11.19
C ASN A 91 20.26 20.28 12.61
N THR A 92 19.26 21.13 12.93
CA THR A 92 19.08 21.65 14.29
C THR A 92 18.53 20.57 15.24
N SER A 93 17.50 19.81 14.82
CA SER A 93 16.90 18.74 15.64
C SER A 93 17.79 17.49 15.74
N LYS A 94 18.78 17.35 14.85
CA LYS A 94 19.75 16.23 14.77
C LYS A 94 19.14 14.85 15.05
N PRO A 95 18.13 14.42 14.27
CA PRO A 95 17.58 13.08 14.43
C PRO A 95 18.68 12.03 14.19
N ARG A 96 18.62 10.92 14.89
CA ARG A 96 19.56 9.82 14.68
C ARG A 96 19.37 9.20 13.28
N ILE A 97 18.12 9.09 12.85
CA ILE A 97 17.72 8.44 11.59
C ILE A 97 16.67 9.29 10.88
N VAL A 98 16.87 9.53 9.57
CA VAL A 98 15.88 10.15 8.69
C VAL A 98 15.42 9.12 7.67
N ILE A 99 14.09 8.84 7.64
CA ILE A 99 13.46 7.93 6.71
C ILE A 99 12.78 8.73 5.61
N PHE A 100 13.26 8.58 4.37
CA PHE A 100 12.71 9.19 3.17
C PHE A 100 11.73 8.21 2.52
N ARG A 101 10.42 8.52 2.53
CA ARG A 101 9.45 7.72 1.80
C ARG A 101 9.52 7.97 0.31
N TYR A 102 9.69 6.90 -0.47
CA TYR A 102 9.90 6.98 -1.91
C TYR A 102 8.88 6.14 -2.67
N TRP A 103 8.09 6.77 -3.53
CA TRP A 103 7.01 6.12 -4.29
C TRP A 103 6.93 6.58 -5.75
N THR A 104 7.70 7.62 -6.13
CA THR A 104 7.74 8.18 -7.48
C THR A 104 9.09 8.85 -7.75
N PRO A 105 9.66 8.69 -8.96
CA PRO A 105 10.91 9.36 -9.34
C PRO A 105 10.86 10.88 -9.23
N LEU A 106 9.68 11.48 -9.40
CA LEU A 106 9.49 12.94 -9.37
C LEU A 106 9.87 13.58 -8.03
N ILE A 107 9.93 12.82 -6.93
CA ILE A 107 10.35 13.34 -5.63
C ILE A 107 11.88 13.29 -5.43
N SER A 108 12.61 12.60 -6.30
CA SER A 108 14.07 12.43 -6.18
C SER A 108 14.83 13.75 -6.04
N PRO A 109 14.56 14.81 -6.82
CA PRO A 109 15.29 16.08 -6.68
C PRO A 109 15.17 16.67 -5.28
N CYS A 110 13.96 16.62 -4.69
CA CYS A 110 13.71 17.10 -3.33
C CYS A 110 14.49 16.28 -2.29
N TRP A 111 14.37 14.97 -2.35
CA TRP A 111 15.01 14.07 -1.39
C TRP A 111 16.52 14.07 -1.50
N CYS A 112 17.06 14.06 -2.69
CA CYS A 112 18.51 14.08 -2.90
C CYS A 112 19.12 15.42 -2.48
N TYR A 113 18.44 16.53 -2.74
CA TYR A 113 18.90 17.85 -2.25
C TYR A 113 18.93 17.87 -0.72
N ILE A 114 17.83 17.48 -0.06
CA ILE A 114 17.77 17.45 1.40
C ILE A 114 18.91 16.56 1.93
N LYS A 115 19.01 15.31 1.45
CA LYS A 115 20.07 14.37 1.87
C LYS A 115 21.47 14.94 1.73
N SER A 116 21.76 15.62 0.60
CA SER A 116 23.11 16.15 0.33
C SER A 116 23.57 17.24 1.28
N LYS A 117 22.65 17.85 2.03
CA LYS A 117 22.90 18.95 2.96
C LYS A 117 22.69 18.58 4.44
N LEU A 118 22.32 17.32 4.73
CA LEU A 118 22.22 16.83 6.10
C LEU A 118 23.58 16.62 6.72
N ASP A 119 23.64 16.78 8.05
CA ASP A 119 24.80 16.41 8.84
C ASP A 119 25.18 14.94 8.61
N ARG A 120 26.48 14.65 8.49
CA ARG A 120 27.02 13.31 8.19
C ARG A 120 26.73 12.28 9.30
N SER A 121 26.46 12.72 10.51
CA SER A 121 26.09 11.84 11.64
C SER A 121 24.67 11.26 11.51
N ILE A 122 23.83 11.84 10.66
CA ILE A 122 22.44 11.40 10.44
C ILE A 122 22.40 10.24 9.46
N ILE A 123 21.91 9.09 9.91
CA ILE A 123 21.70 7.92 9.06
C ILE A 123 20.46 8.15 8.20
N THR A 124 20.59 7.99 6.87
CA THR A 124 19.49 8.18 5.94
C THR A 124 19.01 6.86 5.34
N VAL A 125 17.70 6.66 5.35
CA VAL A 125 17.05 5.43 4.89
C VAL A 125 16.03 5.75 3.81
N GLY A 126 16.17 5.15 2.64
CA GLY A 126 15.14 5.18 1.61
C GLY A 126 14.14 4.06 1.82
N LEU A 127 12.91 4.38 2.21
CA LEU A 127 11.80 3.43 2.32
C LEU A 127 10.99 3.46 1.03
N ILE A 128 11.19 2.45 0.19
CA ILE A 128 10.77 2.44 -1.22
C ILE A 128 9.52 1.59 -1.39
N ASP A 129 8.43 2.23 -1.86
CA ASP A 129 7.18 1.57 -2.22
C ASP A 129 7.20 1.00 -3.63
N ASN A 130 7.64 1.84 -4.60
CA ASN A 130 7.73 1.49 -6.02
C ASN A 130 9.08 1.96 -6.55
N TRP A 131 9.73 1.12 -7.37
CA TRP A 131 10.96 1.47 -8.05
C TRP A 131 10.75 1.78 -9.52
N GLU A 132 10.01 0.95 -10.22
CA GLU A 132 9.61 1.18 -11.60
C GLU A 132 8.15 1.63 -11.64
N HIS A 133 7.84 2.67 -12.43
CA HIS A 133 6.46 3.07 -12.68
C HIS A 133 5.76 2.03 -13.55
N HIS A 134 4.42 1.93 -13.43
CA HIS A 134 3.60 1.12 -14.34
C HIS A 134 3.62 1.67 -15.78
N GLU A 135 3.91 2.95 -15.94
CA GLU A 135 4.12 3.67 -17.19
C GLU A 135 5.45 4.41 -17.10
N PRO A 136 6.60 3.73 -17.38
CA PRO A 136 7.92 4.29 -17.16
C PRO A 136 8.24 5.40 -18.15
N LYS A 137 8.91 6.45 -17.66
CA LYS A 137 9.46 7.55 -18.46
C LYS A 137 10.99 7.40 -18.58
N ILE A 138 11.56 7.98 -19.64
CA ILE A 138 13.00 7.83 -19.96
C ILE A 138 13.91 8.26 -18.78
N TRP A 139 13.52 9.29 -18.04
CA TRP A 139 14.30 9.82 -16.90
C TRP A 139 14.09 9.04 -15.58
N ASP A 140 13.08 8.19 -15.47
CA ASP A 140 12.75 7.50 -14.21
C ASP A 140 13.92 6.68 -13.68
N LYS A 141 14.58 5.94 -14.56
CA LYS A 141 15.75 5.11 -14.19
C LYS A 141 16.89 5.93 -13.59
N LYS A 142 17.20 7.10 -14.21
CA LYS A 142 18.25 7.99 -13.70
C LYS A 142 17.92 8.57 -12.34
N LEU A 143 16.68 9.07 -12.16
CA LEU A 143 16.20 9.62 -10.90
C LEU A 143 16.16 8.58 -9.78
N ASN A 144 15.68 7.37 -10.06
CA ASN A 144 15.68 6.26 -9.11
C ASN A 144 17.09 5.90 -8.68
N THR A 145 18.00 5.72 -9.65
CA THR A 145 19.40 5.37 -9.37
C THR A 145 20.10 6.47 -8.55
N TYR A 146 19.86 7.73 -8.87
CA TYR A 146 20.40 8.86 -8.10
C TYR A 146 19.89 8.85 -6.66
N PHE A 147 18.57 8.68 -6.46
CA PHE A 147 17.99 8.55 -5.12
C PHE A 147 18.56 7.35 -4.36
N GLY A 148 18.55 6.15 -4.95
CA GLY A 148 19.01 4.94 -4.26
C GLY A 148 20.50 5.00 -3.87
N ASN A 149 21.34 5.58 -4.73
CA ASN A 149 22.76 5.77 -4.42
C ASN A 149 23.00 6.84 -3.34
N SER A 150 22.14 7.83 -3.21
CA SER A 150 22.29 8.88 -2.19
C SER A 150 21.98 8.41 -0.77
N MET A 151 21.10 7.41 -0.58
CA MET A 151 20.72 6.91 0.74
C MET A 151 21.78 5.99 1.36
N ASP A 152 21.93 6.02 2.68
CA ASP A 152 22.87 5.13 3.38
C ASP A 152 22.31 3.69 3.43
N LYS A 153 21.00 3.54 3.62
CA LYS A 153 20.30 2.25 3.69
C LYS A 153 19.03 2.26 2.84
N ILE A 154 18.63 1.08 2.37
CA ILE A 154 17.44 0.90 1.55
C ILE A 154 16.53 -0.14 2.19
N VAL A 155 15.24 0.15 2.22
CA VAL A 155 14.17 -0.71 2.73
C VAL A 155 13.04 -0.75 1.72
N THR A 156 12.43 -1.90 1.52
CA THR A 156 11.22 -2.05 0.70
C THR A 156 10.27 -3.06 1.31
N PHE A 157 8.99 -2.99 0.90
CA PHE A 157 7.95 -3.91 1.37
C PHE A 157 7.82 -5.18 0.52
N SER A 158 8.57 -5.32 -0.57
CA SER A 158 8.34 -6.41 -1.52
C SER A 158 9.64 -6.91 -2.16
N GLU A 159 9.72 -8.23 -2.32
CA GLU A 159 10.82 -8.89 -3.03
C GLU A 159 10.86 -8.45 -4.52
N ALA A 160 9.70 -8.19 -5.13
CA ALA A 160 9.65 -7.71 -6.50
C ALA A 160 10.32 -6.34 -6.65
N VAL A 161 10.03 -5.41 -5.74
CA VAL A 161 10.68 -4.09 -5.70
C VAL A 161 12.17 -4.22 -5.39
N ALA A 162 12.56 -5.08 -4.46
CA ALA A 162 13.96 -5.33 -4.15
C ALA A 162 14.75 -5.87 -5.37
N THR A 163 14.13 -6.77 -6.14
CA THR A 163 14.72 -7.30 -7.38
C THR A 163 14.94 -6.20 -8.42
N GLN A 164 13.99 -5.25 -8.55
CA GLN A 164 14.16 -4.10 -9.44
C GLN A 164 15.29 -3.19 -8.98
N ILE A 165 15.36 -2.88 -7.68
CA ILE A 165 16.40 -2.02 -7.10
C ILE A 165 17.80 -2.65 -7.33
N LYS A 166 17.95 -3.95 -7.09
CA LYS A 166 19.23 -4.68 -7.24
C LYS A 166 19.80 -4.64 -8.65
N LYS A 167 19.00 -4.36 -9.69
CA LYS A 167 19.51 -4.18 -11.06
C LYS A 167 20.43 -2.96 -11.22
N THR A 168 20.26 -1.95 -10.35
CA THR A 168 20.97 -0.66 -10.48
C THR A 168 21.72 -0.23 -9.22
N ILE A 169 21.34 -0.74 -8.06
CA ILE A 169 21.87 -0.35 -6.75
C ILE A 169 22.57 -1.53 -6.10
N LYS A 170 23.87 -1.37 -5.80
CA LYS A 170 24.72 -2.37 -5.12
C LYS A 170 24.77 -2.08 -3.61
N LYS A 171 23.63 -2.12 -2.92
CA LYS A 171 23.54 -1.92 -1.46
C LYS A 171 22.78 -3.04 -0.80
N LYS A 172 23.02 -3.26 0.50
CA LYS A 172 22.18 -4.15 1.31
C LYS A 172 20.79 -3.57 1.42
N ILE A 173 19.78 -4.36 1.08
CA ILE A 173 18.36 -3.97 1.12
C ILE A 173 17.66 -4.78 2.20
N LEU A 174 16.98 -4.12 3.11
CA LEU A 174 16.01 -4.79 3.98
C LEU A 174 14.74 -5.03 3.17
N ILE A 175 14.44 -6.30 2.97
CA ILE A 175 13.21 -6.73 2.31
C ILE A 175 12.20 -7.09 3.40
N GLY A 176 11.14 -6.30 3.44
CA GLY A 176 10.01 -6.52 4.32
C GLY A 176 8.83 -7.16 3.60
N PHE A 177 7.67 -6.84 4.11
CA PHE A 177 6.38 -7.24 3.59
C PHE A 177 5.42 -6.05 3.78
N HIS A 178 4.29 -6.05 3.08
CA HIS A 178 3.25 -5.03 3.31
C HIS A 178 2.46 -5.42 4.57
N PRO A 179 2.62 -4.71 5.71
CA PRO A 179 2.01 -5.13 6.96
C PRO A 179 0.49 -5.04 6.95
N ILE A 180 -0.15 -5.89 7.74
CA ILE A 180 -1.60 -5.92 7.90
C ILE A 180 -2.02 -4.80 8.86
N PRO A 181 -3.03 -3.99 8.53
CA PRO A 181 -3.53 -2.94 9.40
C PRO A 181 -4.01 -3.48 10.76
N SER A 182 -3.92 -2.67 11.81
CA SER A 182 -4.38 -3.06 13.15
C SER A 182 -5.91 -3.17 13.20
N LYS A 183 -6.43 -4.24 13.82
CA LYS A 183 -7.87 -4.42 14.08
C LYS A 183 -8.49 -3.28 14.88
N LYS A 184 -7.73 -2.71 15.84
CA LYS A 184 -8.19 -1.58 16.67
C LYS A 184 -8.58 -0.37 15.84
N LYS A 185 -7.82 -0.05 14.78
CA LYS A 185 -8.09 1.08 13.88
C LYS A 185 -9.35 0.90 13.02
N PHE A 186 -9.78 -0.34 12.82
CA PHE A 186 -11.03 -0.64 12.11
C PHE A 186 -12.23 -0.80 13.05
N LYS A 187 -12.05 -0.65 14.38
CA LYS A 187 -13.11 -0.87 15.39
C LYS A 187 -13.89 -2.17 15.15
N ILE A 188 -13.20 -3.23 14.70
CA ILE A 188 -13.81 -4.50 14.29
C ILE A 188 -14.58 -5.16 15.44
N SER A 189 -14.18 -4.90 16.70
CA SER A 189 -14.85 -5.41 17.90
C SER A 189 -16.26 -4.84 18.11
N GLU A 190 -16.54 -3.63 17.63
CA GLU A 190 -17.83 -2.94 17.80
C GLU A 190 -18.90 -3.44 16.80
N LEU A 191 -18.50 -4.25 15.81
CA LEU A 191 -19.33 -4.66 14.69
C LEU A 191 -19.90 -6.08 14.84
N LYS A 192 -20.28 -6.49 16.05
CA LYS A 192 -20.83 -7.83 16.33
C LYS A 192 -22.14 -8.15 15.58
N ASN A 193 -22.89 -7.16 15.13
CA ASN A 193 -24.29 -7.31 14.66
C ASN A 193 -24.49 -7.19 13.13
N TYR A 194 -23.44 -7.42 12.31
CA TYR A 194 -23.69 -7.54 10.87
C TYR A 194 -24.16 -8.95 10.53
N SER A 195 -25.45 -9.07 10.18
CA SER A 195 -26.06 -10.29 9.69
C SER A 195 -25.23 -10.93 8.57
N LYS A 196 -25.12 -12.24 8.56
CA LYS A 196 -24.66 -13.03 7.41
C LYS A 196 -25.63 -12.76 6.26
N THR A 197 -25.31 -11.80 5.39
CA THR A 197 -26.06 -11.65 4.14
C THR A 197 -25.60 -12.76 3.19
N GLU A 198 -26.55 -13.50 2.65
CA GLU A 198 -26.41 -14.67 1.76
C GLU A 198 -25.88 -14.37 0.34
N PHE A 199 -25.05 -13.35 0.16
CA PHE A 199 -24.56 -13.05 -1.18
C PHE A 199 -23.12 -13.52 -1.35
N ASP A 200 -22.88 -14.40 -2.28
CA ASP A 200 -21.57 -14.87 -2.72
C ASP A 200 -20.88 -13.84 -3.62
N PHE A 201 -20.62 -12.65 -3.07
CA PHE A 201 -19.87 -11.64 -3.79
C PHE A 201 -18.37 -11.98 -3.78
N VAL A 202 -17.75 -11.82 -4.96
CA VAL A 202 -16.32 -11.59 -5.04
C VAL A 202 -16.05 -10.08 -5.08
N LEU A 203 -14.97 -9.63 -4.49
CA LEU A 203 -14.65 -8.22 -4.33
C LEU A 203 -13.45 -7.81 -5.20
N PHE A 204 -13.64 -6.79 -6.01
CA PHE A 204 -12.58 -5.97 -6.57
C PHE A 204 -12.50 -4.67 -5.77
N PHE A 205 -11.34 -4.36 -5.18
CA PHE A 205 -11.19 -3.26 -4.23
C PHE A 205 -10.06 -2.28 -4.58
N GLY A 206 -10.31 -0.99 -4.29
CA GLY A 206 -9.33 0.11 -4.40
C GLY A 206 -9.43 0.88 -5.70
N LEU A 207 -8.56 1.88 -5.90
CA LEU A 207 -8.59 2.75 -7.07
C LEU A 207 -8.67 1.94 -8.36
N VAL A 208 -9.66 2.24 -9.22
CA VAL A 208 -9.84 1.55 -10.50
C VAL A 208 -8.92 2.20 -11.53
N ARG A 209 -7.97 1.41 -12.03
CA ARG A 209 -7.00 1.77 -13.07
C ARG A 209 -6.83 0.61 -14.04
N LYS A 210 -6.54 0.89 -15.30
CA LYS A 210 -6.41 -0.10 -16.40
C LYS A 210 -5.50 -1.28 -16.03
N TYR A 211 -4.37 -1.01 -15.37
CA TYR A 211 -3.43 -2.06 -14.98
C TYR A 211 -3.98 -3.03 -13.92
N LYS A 212 -5.06 -2.67 -13.20
CA LYS A 212 -5.70 -3.56 -12.21
C LYS A 212 -6.64 -4.60 -12.81
N GLY A 213 -6.91 -4.54 -14.12
CA GLY A 213 -7.55 -5.62 -14.85
C GLY A 213 -9.02 -5.85 -14.52
N LEU A 214 -9.78 -4.82 -14.16
CA LEU A 214 -11.22 -4.94 -13.93
C LEU A 214 -11.94 -5.45 -15.18
N ASP A 215 -11.48 -5.07 -16.38
CA ASP A 215 -11.94 -5.58 -17.66
C ASP A 215 -11.80 -7.11 -17.79
N THR A 216 -10.67 -7.66 -17.34
CA THR A 216 -10.43 -9.11 -17.33
C THR A 216 -11.40 -9.82 -16.38
N LEU A 217 -11.68 -9.22 -15.21
CA LEU A 217 -12.62 -9.79 -14.25
C LEU A 217 -14.06 -9.77 -14.77
N ILE A 218 -14.52 -8.66 -15.34
CA ILE A 218 -15.86 -8.58 -15.95
C ILE A 218 -15.97 -9.62 -17.08
N ASN A 219 -14.97 -9.71 -17.96
CA ASN A 219 -14.95 -10.72 -19.03
C ASN A 219 -14.96 -12.17 -18.51
N SER A 220 -14.43 -12.44 -17.31
CA SER A 220 -14.44 -13.78 -16.73
C SER A 220 -15.85 -14.25 -16.37
N MET A 221 -16.78 -13.33 -16.13
CA MET A 221 -18.16 -13.63 -15.74
C MET A 221 -18.97 -14.32 -16.87
N LYS A 222 -18.49 -14.28 -18.13
CA LYS A 222 -19.05 -15.08 -19.25
C LYS A 222 -18.90 -16.58 -19.06
N TYR A 223 -17.82 -16.99 -18.36
CA TYR A 223 -17.46 -18.39 -18.17
C TYR A 223 -17.93 -18.95 -16.83
N ASN A 224 -18.51 -18.10 -15.96
CA ASN A 224 -18.97 -18.49 -14.64
C ASN A 224 -20.18 -17.65 -14.21
N HIS A 225 -21.30 -18.32 -13.99
CA HIS A 225 -22.57 -17.68 -13.61
C HIS A 225 -22.83 -17.71 -12.10
N ASN A 226 -21.97 -18.35 -11.31
CA ASN A 226 -22.23 -18.67 -9.90
C ASN A 226 -21.79 -17.59 -8.90
N PHE A 227 -21.37 -16.39 -9.35
CA PHE A 227 -21.00 -15.31 -8.44
C PHE A 227 -21.50 -13.94 -8.88
N LYS A 228 -21.63 -13.05 -7.94
CA LYS A 228 -21.85 -11.62 -8.13
C LYS A 228 -20.55 -10.86 -7.85
N LEU A 229 -20.29 -9.80 -8.62
CA LEU A 229 -19.11 -8.96 -8.50
C LEU A 229 -19.48 -7.66 -7.77
N LEU A 230 -18.74 -7.35 -6.71
CA LEU A 230 -18.77 -6.06 -6.06
C LEU A 230 -17.47 -5.29 -6.37
N VAL A 231 -17.59 -4.17 -7.07
CA VAL A 231 -16.49 -3.26 -7.40
C VAL A 231 -16.57 -2.07 -6.45
N VAL A 232 -15.54 -1.86 -5.63
CA VAL A 232 -15.50 -0.78 -4.65
C VAL A 232 -14.23 0.04 -4.81
N GLY A 233 -14.37 1.30 -5.23
CA GLY A 233 -13.24 2.21 -5.37
C GLY A 233 -13.49 3.33 -6.36
N GLU A 234 -12.72 4.40 -6.22
CA GLU A 234 -12.79 5.57 -7.09
C GLU A 234 -12.16 5.25 -8.46
N PHE A 235 -12.88 5.58 -9.54
CA PHE A 235 -12.39 5.40 -10.90
C PHE A 235 -11.45 6.52 -11.29
N TYR A 236 -10.24 6.15 -11.71
CA TYR A 236 -9.22 7.04 -12.27
C TYR A 236 -9.12 6.93 -13.79
N ASP A 237 -9.72 5.88 -14.36
CA ASP A 237 -9.92 5.70 -15.79
C ASP A 237 -11.34 6.07 -16.18
N ASN A 238 -11.62 6.11 -17.48
CA ASN A 238 -12.97 6.32 -17.98
C ASN A 238 -13.91 5.16 -17.58
N LYS A 239 -14.81 5.42 -16.65
CA LYS A 239 -15.76 4.45 -16.11
C LYS A 239 -16.67 3.84 -17.16
N ASN A 240 -17.02 4.63 -18.21
CA ASN A 240 -17.93 4.17 -19.26
C ASN A 240 -17.39 2.95 -20.01
N ILE A 241 -16.06 2.77 -20.11
CA ILE A 241 -15.47 1.57 -20.68
C ILE A 241 -15.98 0.30 -19.99
N TYR A 242 -16.08 0.36 -18.66
CA TYR A 242 -16.52 -0.78 -17.84
C TYR A 242 -18.04 -0.93 -17.86
N LEU A 243 -18.80 0.17 -17.85
CA LEU A 243 -20.26 0.16 -17.94
C LEU A 243 -20.73 -0.43 -19.28
N ASN A 244 -20.16 0.02 -20.40
CA ASN A 244 -20.47 -0.52 -21.74
C ASN A 244 -20.10 -2.02 -21.85
N LEU A 245 -19.03 -2.46 -21.16
CA LEU A 245 -18.67 -3.87 -21.13
C LEU A 245 -19.66 -4.71 -20.32
N ILE A 246 -20.17 -4.19 -19.21
CA ILE A 246 -21.20 -4.84 -18.38
C ILE A 246 -22.48 -5.00 -19.18
N GLU A 247 -22.96 -3.92 -19.82
CA GLU A 247 -24.14 -3.92 -20.69
C GLU A 247 -23.99 -4.91 -21.85
N LYS A 248 -22.89 -4.83 -22.60
CA LYS A 248 -22.59 -5.75 -23.70
C LYS A 248 -22.64 -7.23 -23.31
N LEU A 249 -22.38 -7.54 -22.06
CA LEU A 249 -22.35 -8.90 -21.52
C LEU A 249 -23.59 -9.29 -20.73
N ASN A 250 -24.61 -8.41 -20.67
CA ASN A 250 -25.85 -8.57 -19.89
C ASN A 250 -25.55 -8.93 -18.41
N LEU A 251 -24.68 -8.15 -17.76
CA LEU A 251 -24.19 -8.42 -16.40
C LEU A 251 -24.70 -7.42 -15.36
N GLU A 252 -25.65 -6.53 -15.67
CA GLU A 252 -26.14 -5.44 -14.83
C GLU A 252 -26.63 -5.95 -13.48
N GLU A 253 -27.36 -7.06 -13.47
CA GLU A 253 -27.88 -7.70 -12.24
C GLU A 253 -26.81 -8.44 -11.41
N ARG A 254 -25.61 -8.59 -11.98
CA ARG A 254 -24.53 -9.38 -11.37
C ARG A 254 -23.33 -8.53 -10.95
N VAL A 255 -23.23 -7.28 -11.41
CA VAL A 255 -22.11 -6.37 -11.10
C VAL A 255 -22.62 -5.15 -10.36
N ASN A 256 -22.17 -4.98 -9.13
CA ASN A 256 -22.48 -3.79 -8.31
C ASN A 256 -21.23 -2.91 -8.22
N ILE A 257 -21.35 -1.62 -8.57
CA ILE A 257 -20.27 -0.63 -8.58
C ILE A 257 -20.51 0.43 -7.51
N VAL A 258 -19.53 0.59 -6.64
CA VAL A 258 -19.46 1.66 -5.64
C VAL A 258 -18.28 2.58 -6.01
N ASP A 259 -18.57 3.62 -6.80
CA ASP A 259 -17.58 4.58 -7.33
C ASP A 259 -17.34 5.71 -6.32
N LYS A 260 -16.57 5.42 -5.28
CA LYS A 260 -16.11 6.41 -4.31
C LYS A 260 -14.88 5.94 -3.55
N PHE A 261 -14.15 6.88 -2.98
CA PHE A 261 -13.19 6.55 -1.93
C PHE A 261 -13.95 6.15 -0.66
N VAL A 262 -13.59 5.00 -0.09
CA VAL A 262 -14.24 4.46 1.12
C VAL A 262 -13.29 4.52 2.31
N GLY A 263 -13.82 5.00 3.44
CA GLY A 263 -13.11 5.04 4.72
C GLY A 263 -13.11 3.69 5.45
N ASN A 264 -12.36 3.60 6.54
CA ASN A 264 -12.16 2.35 7.28
C ASN A 264 -13.46 1.66 7.73
N GLU A 265 -14.46 2.43 8.16
CA GLU A 265 -15.75 1.88 8.61
C GLU A 265 -16.54 1.23 7.47
N GLU A 266 -16.51 1.83 6.27
CA GLU A 266 -17.17 1.27 5.11
C GLU A 266 -16.44 0.04 4.54
N ILE A 267 -15.10 0.04 4.57
CA ILE A 267 -14.28 -1.10 4.16
C ILE A 267 -14.75 -2.39 4.83
N ILE A 268 -15.06 -2.32 6.13
CA ILE A 268 -15.52 -3.46 6.91
C ILE A 268 -16.80 -4.06 6.31
N LYS A 269 -17.78 -3.20 5.93
CA LYS A 269 -19.05 -3.64 5.35
C LYS A 269 -18.84 -4.46 4.08
N TYR A 270 -17.95 -3.97 3.19
CA TYR A 270 -17.69 -4.63 1.92
C TYR A 270 -16.91 -5.93 2.10
N PHE A 271 -15.87 -5.94 2.91
CA PHE A 271 -15.11 -7.16 3.16
C PHE A 271 -15.91 -8.23 3.91
N LYS A 272 -16.82 -7.86 4.82
CA LYS A 272 -17.68 -8.84 5.49
C LYS A 272 -18.65 -9.55 4.53
N LYS A 273 -19.20 -8.83 3.54
CA LYS A 273 -20.11 -9.38 2.52
C LYS A 273 -19.43 -10.24 1.45
N THR A 274 -18.12 -10.35 1.48
CA THR A 274 -17.29 -10.92 0.43
C THR A 274 -16.81 -12.32 0.79
N LYS A 275 -16.84 -13.25 -0.16
CA LYS A 275 -16.25 -14.59 -0.04
C LYS A 275 -14.77 -14.61 -0.41
N ALA A 276 -14.37 -13.88 -1.44
CA ALA A 276 -13.00 -13.80 -1.90
C ALA A 276 -12.67 -12.42 -2.50
N VAL A 277 -11.39 -12.04 -2.48
CA VAL A 277 -10.90 -10.79 -3.07
C VAL A 277 -10.10 -11.11 -4.32
N ILE A 278 -10.42 -10.43 -5.42
CA ILE A 278 -9.85 -10.71 -6.74
C ILE A 278 -8.90 -9.57 -7.14
N LEU A 279 -7.65 -9.93 -7.46
CA LEU A 279 -6.60 -9.02 -7.91
C LEU A 279 -6.13 -9.42 -9.32
N PRO A 280 -6.90 -9.12 -10.38
CA PRO A 280 -6.60 -9.54 -11.74
C PRO A 280 -5.62 -8.58 -12.43
N TYR A 281 -4.58 -8.17 -11.72
CA TYR A 281 -3.69 -7.11 -12.14
C TYR A 281 -2.86 -7.53 -13.35
N LYS A 282 -2.67 -6.62 -14.30
CA LYS A 282 -1.79 -6.78 -15.47
C LYS A 282 -0.33 -6.53 -15.11
N THR A 283 -0.09 -5.63 -14.15
CA THR A 283 1.22 -5.36 -13.56
C THR A 283 1.08 -5.09 -12.06
N ALA A 284 2.01 -5.58 -11.26
CA ALA A 284 2.07 -5.27 -9.82
C ALA A 284 3.46 -5.50 -9.26
N SER A 285 3.92 -4.56 -8.44
CA SER A 285 5.08 -4.72 -7.56
C SER A 285 4.67 -5.21 -6.17
N GLN A 286 3.49 -4.84 -5.72
CA GLN A 286 2.85 -5.21 -4.45
C GLN A 286 1.38 -4.76 -4.44
N SER A 287 0.60 -5.18 -3.43
CA SER A 287 -0.77 -4.71 -3.25
C SER A 287 -1.18 -4.62 -1.77
N GLY A 288 -1.54 -3.43 -1.30
CA GLY A 288 -2.13 -3.22 0.01
C GLY A 288 -3.50 -3.88 0.19
N VAL A 289 -4.17 -4.24 -0.91
CA VAL A 289 -5.46 -4.97 -0.86
C VAL A 289 -5.27 -6.38 -0.30
N ILE A 290 -4.12 -7.02 -0.54
CA ILE A 290 -3.80 -8.32 0.07
C ILE A 290 -3.75 -8.19 1.60
N SER A 291 -3.14 -7.12 2.12
CA SER A 291 -3.08 -6.90 3.58
C SER A 291 -4.48 -6.72 4.19
N LEU A 292 -5.40 -6.04 3.48
CA LEU A 292 -6.80 -5.95 3.88
C LEU A 292 -7.51 -7.32 3.81
N SER A 293 -7.25 -8.10 2.76
CA SER A 293 -7.81 -9.46 2.64
C SER A 293 -7.39 -10.33 3.83
N TYR A 294 -6.12 -10.25 4.24
CA TYR A 294 -5.61 -10.94 5.41
C TYR A 294 -6.21 -10.44 6.73
N LEU A 295 -6.43 -9.11 6.86
CA LEU A 295 -7.10 -8.55 8.04
C LEU A 295 -8.47 -9.18 8.25
N PHE A 296 -9.24 -9.31 7.15
CA PHE A 296 -10.60 -9.85 7.14
C PHE A 296 -10.67 -11.36 6.88
N GLU A 297 -9.53 -12.04 6.82
CA GLU A 297 -9.41 -13.49 6.61
C GLU A 297 -10.09 -13.95 5.31
N LYS A 298 -10.03 -13.14 4.24
CA LYS A 298 -10.65 -13.44 2.95
C LYS A 298 -9.63 -14.05 1.99
N PRO A 299 -9.95 -15.23 1.41
CA PRO A 299 -9.14 -15.81 0.35
C PRO A 299 -8.94 -14.87 -0.83
N ILE A 300 -7.81 -15.03 -1.52
CA ILE A 300 -7.44 -14.17 -2.65
C ILE A 300 -7.32 -14.96 -3.94
N VAL A 301 -7.71 -14.33 -5.06
CA VAL A 301 -7.37 -14.79 -6.41
C VAL A 301 -6.48 -13.74 -7.03
N VAL A 302 -5.29 -14.12 -7.46
CA VAL A 302 -4.27 -13.18 -7.94
C VAL A 302 -3.72 -13.59 -9.31
N SER A 303 -3.37 -12.60 -10.13
CA SER A 303 -2.59 -12.83 -11.36
C SER A 303 -1.22 -13.44 -11.03
N ASN A 304 -0.65 -14.19 -11.97
CA ASN A 304 0.68 -14.78 -11.84
C ASN A 304 1.78 -13.71 -11.97
N LEU A 305 1.81 -12.78 -11.02
CA LEU A 305 2.79 -11.70 -10.92
C LEU A 305 3.61 -11.86 -9.63
N LYS A 306 4.94 -11.75 -9.72
CA LYS A 306 5.86 -11.96 -8.60
C LYS A 306 5.49 -11.13 -7.36
N GLY A 307 4.97 -9.91 -7.52
CA GLY A 307 4.54 -9.04 -6.42
C GLY A 307 3.27 -9.48 -5.69
N LEU A 308 2.54 -10.48 -6.21
CA LEU A 308 1.28 -10.97 -5.64
C LEU A 308 1.34 -12.45 -5.24
N THR A 309 2.09 -13.26 -6.01
CA THR A 309 2.06 -14.73 -5.88
C THR A 309 2.72 -15.27 -4.62
N SER A 310 3.67 -14.53 -4.01
CA SER A 310 4.36 -14.97 -2.79
C SER A 310 3.38 -15.31 -1.66
N TYR A 311 2.37 -14.46 -1.43
CA TYR A 311 1.36 -14.69 -0.40
C TYR A 311 0.56 -15.98 -0.62
N VAL A 312 0.22 -16.29 -1.89
CA VAL A 312 -0.53 -17.51 -2.21
C VAL A 312 0.36 -18.73 -2.06
N LYS A 313 1.62 -18.68 -2.53
CA LYS A 313 2.58 -19.79 -2.46
C LYS A 313 3.00 -20.09 -1.02
N ASP A 314 3.37 -19.05 -0.26
CA ASP A 314 3.96 -19.23 1.08
C ASP A 314 2.93 -19.55 2.16
N ASP A 315 1.70 -19.06 1.98
CA ASP A 315 0.64 -19.17 3.00
C ASP A 315 -0.52 -20.05 2.56
N ASN A 316 -0.54 -20.51 1.31
CA ASN A 316 -1.68 -21.22 0.71
C ASN A 316 -3.00 -20.48 0.98
N SER A 317 -3.04 -19.19 0.58
CA SER A 317 -4.09 -18.25 0.95
C SER A 317 -5.15 -18.04 -0.16
N GLY A 318 -5.05 -18.78 -1.25
CA GLY A 318 -5.95 -18.63 -2.39
C GLY A 318 -5.42 -19.26 -3.67
N VAL A 319 -5.77 -18.69 -4.82
CA VAL A 319 -5.51 -19.27 -6.15
C VAL A 319 -4.75 -18.27 -7.04
N ILE A 320 -3.80 -18.78 -7.82
CA ILE A 320 -3.07 -18.03 -8.86
C ILE A 320 -3.69 -18.39 -10.22
N PHE A 321 -3.91 -17.38 -11.07
CA PHE A 321 -4.39 -17.58 -12.44
C PHE A 321 -3.43 -16.97 -13.49
N ASN A 322 -3.44 -17.50 -14.73
CA ASN A 322 -2.49 -17.17 -15.80
C ASN A 322 -3.05 -16.18 -16.85
N ASN A 323 -3.56 -15.04 -16.37
CA ASN A 323 -3.87 -13.85 -17.18
C ASN A 323 -4.98 -13.98 -18.26
N THR A 324 -5.74 -15.07 -18.34
CA THR A 324 -6.92 -15.15 -19.21
C THR A 324 -8.20 -15.03 -18.40
N SER A 325 -9.27 -14.48 -19.01
CA SER A 325 -10.57 -14.39 -18.35
C SER A 325 -11.18 -15.76 -18.04
N LYS A 326 -10.91 -16.77 -18.87
CA LYS A 326 -11.35 -18.15 -18.63
C LYS A 326 -10.64 -18.79 -17.45
N ASP A 327 -9.34 -18.60 -17.35
CA ASP A 327 -8.54 -19.11 -16.22
C ASP A 327 -8.91 -18.41 -14.91
N LEU A 328 -9.18 -17.09 -14.97
CA LEU A 328 -9.71 -16.35 -13.83
C LEU A 328 -11.06 -16.89 -13.35
N ALA A 329 -11.97 -17.22 -14.28
CA ALA A 329 -13.26 -17.83 -13.95
C ALA A 329 -13.09 -19.16 -13.22
N ASN A 330 -12.17 -20.01 -13.69
CA ASN A 330 -11.84 -21.28 -13.04
C ASN A 330 -11.24 -21.06 -11.64
N ALA A 331 -10.32 -20.11 -11.49
CA ALA A 331 -9.72 -19.77 -10.20
C ALA A 331 -10.77 -19.23 -9.21
N ILE A 332 -11.75 -18.47 -9.68
CA ILE A 332 -12.88 -18.02 -8.85
C ILE A 332 -13.75 -19.20 -8.42
N ASN A 333 -14.05 -20.15 -9.29
CA ASN A 333 -14.79 -21.37 -8.91
C ASN A 333 -14.07 -22.14 -7.79
N ILE A 334 -12.75 -22.34 -7.93
CA ILE A 334 -11.93 -23.03 -6.94
C ILE A 334 -11.97 -22.31 -5.58
N VAL A 335 -11.84 -20.99 -5.56
CA VAL A 335 -11.82 -20.23 -4.32
C VAL A 335 -13.20 -20.13 -3.67
N LEU A 336 -14.28 -20.21 -4.44
CA LEU A 336 -15.66 -20.16 -3.93
C LEU A 336 -16.17 -21.50 -3.43
N ASP A 337 -15.54 -22.61 -3.81
CA ASP A 337 -15.85 -23.93 -3.23
C ASP A 337 -15.75 -23.86 -1.71
N LYS A 338 -16.76 -24.36 -0.99
CA LYS A 338 -16.88 -24.21 0.47
C LYS A 338 -15.69 -24.77 1.23
N LYS A 339 -15.18 -25.95 0.81
CA LYS A 339 -14.04 -26.62 1.46
C LYS A 339 -12.75 -25.82 1.24
N ASN A 340 -12.50 -25.40 0.00
CA ASN A 340 -11.33 -24.60 -0.37
C ASN A 340 -11.35 -23.23 0.29
N ASN A 341 -12.49 -22.54 0.28
CA ASN A 341 -12.65 -21.23 0.90
C ASN A 341 -12.35 -21.27 2.40
N TYR A 342 -12.90 -22.25 3.11
CA TYR A 342 -12.61 -22.47 4.52
C TYR A 342 -11.13 -22.76 4.76
N HIS A 343 -10.52 -23.61 3.93
CA HIS A 343 -9.10 -23.95 4.01
C HIS A 343 -8.20 -22.72 3.86
N TYR A 344 -8.41 -21.92 2.81
CA TYR A 344 -7.64 -20.70 2.57
C TYR A 344 -7.83 -19.66 3.68
N SER A 345 -9.06 -19.44 4.13
CA SER A 345 -9.34 -18.52 5.26
C SER A 345 -8.63 -18.92 6.54
N ARG A 346 -8.60 -20.24 6.86
CA ARG A 346 -7.88 -20.79 8.01
C ARG A 346 -6.38 -20.58 7.90
N ASN A 347 -5.82 -20.75 6.72
CA ASN A 347 -4.39 -20.52 6.46
C ASN A 347 -4.02 -19.04 6.62
N ILE A 348 -4.83 -18.14 6.08
CA ILE A 348 -4.67 -16.69 6.29
C ILE A 348 -4.70 -16.35 7.78
N LYS A 349 -5.65 -16.90 8.54
CA LYS A 349 -5.76 -16.69 9.99
C LYS A 349 -4.49 -17.11 10.75
N LYS A 350 -3.87 -18.21 10.34
CA LYS A 350 -2.59 -18.67 10.91
C LYS A 350 -1.43 -17.78 10.51
N SER A 351 -1.35 -17.41 9.23
CA SER A 351 -0.20 -16.71 8.65
C SER A 351 -0.17 -15.22 8.95
N LYS A 352 -1.31 -14.56 9.20
CA LYS A 352 -1.38 -13.09 9.34
C LYS A 352 -0.48 -12.50 10.43
N LYS A 353 -0.15 -13.26 11.48
CA LYS A 353 0.78 -12.82 12.53
C LYS A 353 2.18 -12.50 11.97
N LYS A 354 2.58 -13.17 10.87
CA LYS A 354 3.87 -12.94 10.20
C LYS A 354 3.98 -11.52 9.65
N TYR A 355 2.85 -10.89 9.29
CA TYR A 355 2.76 -9.62 8.56
C TYR A 355 2.32 -8.46 9.47
N SER A 356 2.67 -8.49 10.76
CA SER A 356 2.33 -7.40 11.69
C SER A 356 3.25 -6.20 11.55
N TRP A 357 2.73 -5.00 11.81
CA TRP A 357 3.52 -3.76 11.90
C TRP A 357 4.62 -3.88 12.95
N ASN A 358 4.33 -4.53 14.09
CA ASN A 358 5.32 -4.76 15.16
C ASN A 358 6.55 -5.51 14.63
N ARG A 359 6.36 -6.62 13.92
CA ARG A 359 7.49 -7.37 13.33
C ARG A 359 8.25 -6.58 12.26
N PHE A 360 7.54 -5.78 11.47
CA PHE A 360 8.22 -4.94 10.47
C PHE A 360 9.03 -3.83 11.15
N ALA A 361 8.46 -3.16 12.17
CA ALA A 361 9.17 -2.15 12.95
C ALA A 361 10.42 -2.73 13.64
N ASP A 362 10.33 -3.93 14.24
CA ASP A 362 11.50 -4.60 14.82
C ASP A 362 12.61 -4.83 13.78
N LYS A 363 12.25 -5.35 12.59
CA LYS A 363 13.22 -5.54 11.51
C LYS A 363 13.85 -4.21 11.08
N LEU A 364 13.04 -3.15 10.96
CA LEU A 364 13.52 -1.84 10.54
C LEU A 364 14.46 -1.24 11.59
N VAL A 365 14.09 -1.25 12.86
CA VAL A 365 14.91 -0.74 13.98
C VAL A 365 16.25 -1.45 14.01
N ARG A 366 16.27 -2.78 13.97
CA ARG A 366 17.51 -3.57 13.93
C ARG A 366 18.39 -3.23 12.75
N PHE A 367 17.79 -3.13 11.57
CA PHE A 367 18.51 -2.80 10.35
C PHE A 367 19.10 -1.38 10.38
N THR A 368 18.35 -0.40 10.92
CA THR A 368 18.79 0.99 10.96
C THR A 368 19.85 1.24 12.03
N LEU A 369 19.76 0.58 13.19
CA LEU A 369 20.68 0.73 14.29
C LEU A 369 21.90 -0.20 14.23
N ASN A 370 22.01 -1.10 13.24
CA ASN A 370 23.05 -2.13 13.14
C ASN A 370 23.15 -3.05 14.37
N THR A 371 22.07 -3.21 15.14
CA THR A 371 22.05 -4.10 16.29
C THR A 371 21.94 -5.55 15.83
N LYS A 372 22.93 -6.38 16.17
CA LYS A 372 22.80 -7.85 16.09
C LYS A 372 21.80 -8.30 17.16
N ILE A 373 21.03 -9.29 16.87
CA ILE A 373 20.27 -10.06 17.85
C ILE A 373 21.17 -11.12 18.38
#